data_8147b4b6e715ac8f08b7c173c8ebc0bb
#
_entry.id   8147b4b6e715ac8f08b7c173c8ebc0bb
#
_cell.length_a   1.000
_cell.length_b   1.000
_cell.length_c   1.000
_cell.angle_alpha   90.00
_cell.angle_beta   90.00
_cell.angle_gamma   90.00
#
_symmetry.space_group_name_H-M   'P 1'
#
loop_
_entity.id
_entity.type
_entity.pdbx_description
1 polymer ?
#
loop_
_entity_poly.entity_id
_entity_poly.type
_entity_poly.pdbx_seq_one_letter_code
_entity_poly.pdbx_strand_id
1 'polypeptide(L)'
;MGLLRLLPGAALLLNGVLATPTPGPGHSGAHHPDANGKYWIYGEGISAAFIPYGGSISNLIIKDKNGVPRDIVMGFDKAGDYVTDKSHPHLGSVPGRYANRIKNSTFEIDGEEYHITANENPTAEHPDGLNTLHGGVDGWDWRKFDIVSHTNQSITFSIVDPDGKEGFPGEVISYVTYTLGDMTWEAKMVAIATTKKTPIMLSSHTYWNLDGFANDETNTIFNHTFHLPYSGQRVAVDNILIPTGDIQANAKGSVNDFWSAPKQIGESFNDPEIHGNCGFNCTGYDNCWLVNRPDPHDWRADGGYVASLSSAWSGIRLDVYSDQDAFQMYSCNGQNGSFPLKASQGVGRDASDAGGAARRNVGDPGKNQDPSRMVPKYGCAVLEVQDYIDGINHPEWGRLGKQIFGPGGDPYVLQVSHRFSVE
;
A
#
# COMPACT_ATOMS: atom_id res chain seq x y z
N MET A 1 37.21 51.43 -36.59
CA MET A 1 35.92 51.69 -37.23
C MET A 1 35.50 50.43 -37.97
N GLY A 2 34.66 49.65 -37.37
CA GLY A 2 34.13 48.38 -37.94
C GLY A 2 32.67 48.27 -37.54
N LEU A 3 31.78 48.37 -38.49
CA LEU A 3 30.32 48.29 -38.33
C LEU A 3 29.89 46.85 -37.97
N LEU A 4 29.21 46.71 -36.86
CA LEU A 4 28.47 45.50 -36.50
C LEU A 4 27.13 45.50 -37.21
N ARG A 5 26.89 44.55 -38.13
CA ARG A 5 25.57 44.30 -38.75
C ARG A 5 24.76 43.35 -37.86
N LEU A 6 23.64 43.83 -37.34
CA LEU A 6 22.58 43.05 -36.72
C LEU A 6 21.74 42.34 -37.80
N LEU A 7 21.61 41.05 -37.72
CA LEU A 7 20.63 40.24 -38.46
C LEU A 7 19.37 40.06 -37.63
N PRO A 8 18.17 40.18 -38.20
CA PRO A 8 16.92 39.94 -37.47
C PRO A 8 16.64 38.41 -37.36
N GLY A 9 16.46 37.94 -36.14
CA GLY A 9 16.02 36.59 -35.87
C GLY A 9 14.55 36.40 -36.23
N ALA A 10 14.28 35.45 -37.12
CA ALA A 10 12.93 35.01 -37.44
C ALA A 10 12.42 34.10 -36.31
N ALA A 11 11.40 34.52 -35.59
CA ALA A 11 10.67 33.69 -34.66
C ALA A 11 9.75 32.74 -35.43
N LEU A 12 10.06 31.46 -35.45
CA LEU A 12 9.14 30.42 -35.90
C LEU A 12 8.12 30.17 -34.76
N LEU A 13 6.90 30.63 -34.95
CA LEU A 13 5.73 30.22 -34.17
C LEU A 13 5.32 28.83 -34.67
N LEU A 14 5.69 27.78 -33.93
CA LEU A 14 5.09 26.46 -34.07
C LEU A 14 3.72 26.47 -33.37
N ASN A 15 2.66 26.64 -34.18
CA ASN A 15 1.30 26.31 -33.75
C ASN A 15 1.14 24.79 -33.68
N GLY A 16 1.54 24.19 -32.56
CA GLY A 16 1.19 22.85 -32.21
C GLY A 16 -0.28 22.83 -31.78
N VAL A 17 -1.18 22.40 -32.64
CA VAL A 17 -2.55 22.03 -32.24
C VAL A 17 -2.43 20.81 -31.37
N LEU A 18 -2.48 20.99 -30.05
CA LEU A 18 -2.70 19.92 -29.07
C LEU A 18 -4.13 19.40 -29.32
N ALA A 19 -4.24 18.22 -29.93
CA ALA A 19 -5.49 17.50 -29.99
C ALA A 19 -5.90 17.16 -28.56
N THR A 20 -6.92 17.84 -28.04
CA THR A 20 -7.58 17.44 -26.79
C THR A 20 -8.23 16.07 -27.01
N PRO A 21 -7.96 15.07 -26.18
CA PRO A 21 -8.71 13.82 -26.26
C PRO A 21 -10.18 14.09 -26.03
N THR A 22 -11.02 13.68 -26.96
CA THR A 22 -12.48 13.73 -26.83
C THR A 22 -12.89 12.87 -25.64
N PRO A 23 -13.67 13.39 -24.67
CA PRO A 23 -14.19 12.57 -23.59
C PRO A 23 -15.10 11.46 -24.17
N GLY A 24 -14.86 10.22 -23.77
CA GLY A 24 -15.79 9.12 -24.02
C GLY A 24 -17.17 9.41 -23.45
N PRO A 25 -18.25 8.78 -23.97
CA PRO A 25 -19.61 9.15 -23.64
C PRO A 25 -19.91 8.99 -22.15
N GLY A 26 -20.17 10.10 -21.46
CA GLY A 26 -21.05 10.15 -20.30
C GLY A 26 -20.44 9.96 -18.93
N HIS A 27 -19.31 10.61 -18.58
CA HIS A 27 -18.92 10.76 -17.17
C HIS A 27 -18.77 12.26 -16.83
N SER A 28 -19.90 12.93 -16.73
CA SER A 28 -19.99 14.26 -16.11
C SER A 28 -20.08 14.05 -14.59
N GLY A 29 -18.96 14.02 -13.86
CA GLY A 29 -19.01 13.82 -12.44
C GLY A 29 -17.67 13.67 -11.73
N ALA A 30 -16.62 14.29 -12.22
CA ALA A 30 -15.26 14.17 -11.65
C ALA A 30 -15.11 14.65 -10.19
N HIS A 31 -16.15 15.22 -9.56
CA HIS A 31 -16.03 15.85 -8.23
C HIS A 31 -16.98 15.29 -7.15
N HIS A 32 -17.80 14.30 -7.48
CA HIS A 32 -18.75 13.72 -6.55
C HIS A 32 -18.51 12.22 -6.34
N PRO A 33 -18.72 11.72 -5.12
CA PRO A 33 -18.66 10.28 -4.87
C PRO A 33 -19.82 9.58 -5.57
N ASP A 34 -19.63 8.28 -5.83
CA ASP A 34 -20.72 7.40 -6.25
C ASP A 34 -21.74 7.16 -5.11
N ALA A 35 -22.77 6.35 -5.37
CA ALA A 35 -23.81 6.03 -4.38
C ALA A 35 -23.25 5.30 -3.13
N ASN A 36 -22.04 4.72 -3.21
CA ASN A 36 -21.35 4.07 -2.11
C ASN A 36 -20.35 4.98 -1.38
N GLY A 37 -20.27 6.26 -1.78
CA GLY A 37 -19.36 7.24 -1.18
C GLY A 37 -17.93 7.18 -1.70
N LYS A 38 -17.68 6.55 -2.87
CA LYS A 38 -16.35 6.35 -3.45
C LYS A 38 -16.08 7.31 -4.60
N TYR A 39 -14.82 7.75 -4.73
CA TYR A 39 -14.34 8.64 -5.78
C TYR A 39 -13.56 7.84 -6.80
N TRP A 40 -14.05 7.80 -8.03
CA TRP A 40 -13.46 7.02 -9.11
C TRP A 40 -12.50 7.85 -9.95
N ILE A 41 -11.35 7.23 -10.32
CA ILE A 41 -10.46 7.72 -11.35
C ILE A 41 -10.21 6.61 -12.38
N TYR A 42 -9.82 7.00 -13.59
CA TYR A 42 -9.78 6.11 -14.75
C TYR A 42 -8.47 6.30 -15.50
N GLY A 43 -7.84 5.19 -15.89
CA GLY A 43 -6.75 5.10 -16.84
C GLY A 43 -7.12 4.19 -18.01
N GLU A 44 -6.23 4.03 -18.96
CA GLU A 44 -6.41 3.04 -20.02
C GLU A 44 -6.23 1.63 -19.42
N GLY A 45 -7.22 0.76 -19.61
CA GLY A 45 -7.20 -0.62 -19.10
C GLY A 45 -7.40 -0.78 -17.59
N ILE A 46 -7.48 0.32 -16.81
CA ILE A 46 -7.53 0.32 -15.36
C ILE A 46 -8.52 1.35 -14.82
N SER A 47 -9.21 1.02 -13.73
CA SER A 47 -9.98 1.98 -12.94
C SER A 47 -9.82 1.73 -11.46
N ALA A 48 -9.85 2.78 -10.65
CA ALA A 48 -9.73 2.67 -9.20
C ALA A 48 -10.68 3.61 -8.48
N ALA A 49 -11.12 3.20 -7.29
CA ALA A 49 -11.94 4.01 -6.42
C ALA A 49 -11.23 4.25 -5.08
N PHE A 50 -11.36 5.47 -4.59
CA PHE A 50 -10.74 5.93 -3.36
C PHE A 50 -11.79 6.52 -2.43
N ILE A 51 -11.45 6.57 -1.13
CA ILE A 51 -12.28 7.18 -0.09
C ILE A 51 -11.44 8.13 0.76
N PRO A 52 -12.04 9.21 1.32
CA PRO A 52 -11.32 10.14 2.18
C PRO A 52 -10.83 9.52 3.49
N TYR A 53 -11.50 8.48 4.00
CA TYR A 53 -11.11 7.82 5.24
C TYR A 53 -9.81 7.04 5.04
N GLY A 54 -8.77 7.42 5.77
CA GLY A 54 -7.41 6.88 5.60
C GLY A 54 -6.72 7.25 4.28
N GLY A 55 -7.34 8.10 3.42
CA GLY A 55 -6.88 8.31 2.04
C GLY A 55 -6.85 7.00 1.24
N SER A 56 -7.78 6.08 1.51
CA SER A 56 -7.69 4.66 1.15
C SER A 56 -8.10 4.39 -0.29
N ILE A 57 -7.39 3.44 -0.92
CA ILE A 57 -7.91 2.75 -2.11
C ILE A 57 -8.98 1.74 -1.69
N SER A 58 -10.07 1.66 -2.43
CA SER A 58 -11.19 0.77 -2.13
C SER A 58 -11.50 -0.24 -3.22
N ASN A 59 -11.24 0.11 -4.49
CA ASN A 59 -11.36 -0.79 -5.64
C ASN A 59 -10.22 -0.53 -6.61
N LEU A 60 -9.74 -1.58 -7.26
CA LEU A 60 -8.88 -1.49 -8.42
C LEU A 60 -9.27 -2.58 -9.41
N ILE A 61 -9.73 -2.18 -10.59
CA ILE A 61 -10.33 -3.07 -11.57
C ILE A 61 -9.47 -3.12 -12.82
N ILE A 62 -9.07 -4.35 -13.18
CA ILE A 62 -8.33 -4.70 -14.39
C ILE A 62 -9.01 -5.90 -15.02
N LYS A 63 -9.03 -5.99 -16.36
CA LYS A 63 -9.49 -7.20 -17.04
C LYS A 63 -8.43 -8.28 -16.97
N ASP A 64 -8.85 -9.51 -16.64
CA ASP A 64 -7.99 -10.69 -16.70
C ASP A 64 -7.71 -11.13 -18.14
N LYS A 65 -6.90 -12.19 -18.33
CA LYS A 65 -6.57 -12.76 -19.64
C LYS A 65 -7.78 -13.24 -20.47
N ASN A 66 -8.94 -13.41 -19.82
CA ASN A 66 -10.20 -13.78 -20.47
C ASN A 66 -11.09 -12.55 -20.74
N GLY A 67 -10.61 -11.33 -20.44
CA GLY A 67 -11.35 -10.08 -20.57
C GLY A 67 -12.37 -9.82 -19.47
N VAL A 68 -12.38 -10.62 -18.39
CA VAL A 68 -13.29 -10.47 -17.25
C VAL A 68 -12.73 -9.42 -16.30
N PRO A 69 -13.50 -8.39 -15.92
CA PRO A 69 -13.07 -7.41 -14.91
C PRO A 69 -12.84 -8.07 -13.55
N ARG A 70 -11.66 -7.84 -12.96
CA ARG A 70 -11.27 -8.30 -11.63
C ARG A 70 -11.01 -7.11 -10.73
N ASP A 71 -11.68 -7.06 -9.59
CA ASP A 71 -11.38 -6.11 -8.52
C ASP A 71 -10.35 -6.75 -7.60
N ILE A 72 -9.10 -6.35 -7.77
CA ILE A 72 -7.91 -7.05 -7.23
C ILE A 72 -7.45 -6.53 -5.86
N VAL A 73 -8.17 -5.60 -5.24
CA VAL A 73 -7.84 -5.08 -3.90
C VAL A 73 -8.98 -5.34 -2.91
N MET A 74 -8.64 -5.75 -1.70
CA MET A 74 -9.60 -5.96 -0.61
C MET A 74 -10.16 -4.62 -0.12
N GLY A 75 -11.42 -4.61 0.33
CA GLY A 75 -12.08 -3.41 0.85
C GLY A 75 -13.57 -3.64 1.04
N PHE A 76 -14.27 -2.62 1.54
CA PHE A 76 -15.73 -2.66 1.69
C PHE A 76 -16.47 -2.13 0.46
N ASP A 77 -17.72 -2.53 0.28
CA ASP A 77 -18.60 -1.97 -0.75
C ASP A 77 -18.91 -0.50 -0.52
N LYS A 78 -19.08 -0.08 0.74
CA LYS A 78 -19.46 1.29 1.10
C LYS A 78 -18.33 1.99 1.87
N ALA A 79 -18.09 3.26 1.55
CA ALA A 79 -17.14 4.09 2.27
C ALA A 79 -17.46 4.23 3.78
N GLY A 80 -18.76 4.20 4.15
CA GLY A 80 -19.17 4.26 5.55
C GLY A 80 -18.72 3.07 6.40
N ASP A 81 -18.56 1.90 5.80
CA ASP A 81 -18.17 0.69 6.52
C ASP A 81 -16.71 0.77 7.03
N TYR A 82 -15.83 1.49 6.33
CA TYR A 82 -14.46 1.77 6.80
C TYR A 82 -14.42 2.59 8.09
N VAL A 83 -15.45 3.41 8.34
CA VAL A 83 -15.54 4.23 9.56
C VAL A 83 -16.06 3.40 10.74
N THR A 84 -16.96 2.48 10.49
CA THR A 84 -17.71 1.74 11.51
C THR A 84 -17.08 0.40 11.90
N ASP A 85 -16.43 -0.27 10.95
CA ASP A 85 -15.72 -1.54 11.21
C ASP A 85 -14.36 -1.26 11.87
N LYS A 86 -14.19 -1.75 13.10
CA LYS A 86 -12.93 -1.65 13.85
C LYS A 86 -12.19 -2.98 13.93
N SER A 87 -12.75 -4.03 13.33
CA SER A 87 -12.18 -5.37 13.34
C SER A 87 -11.18 -5.60 12.21
N HIS A 88 -11.26 -4.78 11.15
CA HIS A 88 -10.45 -4.93 9.95
C HIS A 88 -9.73 -3.60 9.64
N PRO A 89 -8.63 -3.32 10.36
CA PRO A 89 -7.89 -2.06 10.22
C PRO A 89 -7.12 -1.98 8.90
N HIS A 90 -6.65 -0.78 8.59
CA HIS A 90 -5.65 -0.46 7.57
C HIS A 90 -6.03 -0.79 6.11
N LEU A 91 -7.30 -1.08 5.79
CA LEU A 91 -7.75 -1.51 4.46
C LEU A 91 -7.48 -0.44 3.38
N GLY A 92 -6.42 -0.66 2.58
CA GLY A 92 -6.05 0.22 1.47
C GLY A 92 -5.61 1.61 1.88
N SER A 93 -5.39 1.86 3.17
CA SER A 93 -5.11 3.17 3.76
C SER A 93 -3.65 3.59 3.68
N VAL A 94 -3.40 4.84 4.04
CA VAL A 94 -2.07 5.41 4.29
C VAL A 94 -1.80 5.36 5.79
N PRO A 95 -1.03 4.37 6.29
CA PRO A 95 -0.60 4.36 7.68
C PRO A 95 0.35 5.53 7.94
N GLY A 96 0.17 6.19 9.06
CA GLY A 96 0.95 7.36 9.46
C GLY A 96 0.51 7.86 10.86
N ARG A 97 1.29 8.76 11.49
CA ARG A 97 2.46 9.51 10.96
C ARG A 97 3.68 8.62 10.66
N TYR A 98 3.80 7.47 11.32
CA TYR A 98 4.90 6.54 11.13
C TYR A 98 4.32 5.15 10.87
N ALA A 99 4.52 4.64 9.67
CA ALA A 99 4.10 3.31 9.26
C ALA A 99 4.93 2.23 9.96
N ASN A 100 4.33 1.04 10.15
CA ASN A 100 4.94 -0.07 10.84
C ASN A 100 5.23 0.23 12.33
N ARG A 101 6.13 -0.52 12.97
CA ARG A 101 6.32 -0.55 14.41
C ARG A 101 7.35 0.45 14.91
N ILE A 102 7.11 0.97 16.14
CA ILE A 102 8.08 1.70 16.95
C ILE A 102 8.19 0.97 18.29
N LYS A 103 9.39 0.52 18.62
CA LYS A 103 9.72 -0.23 19.83
C LYS A 103 9.39 0.56 21.09
N ASN A 104 8.73 -0.10 22.06
CA ASN A 104 8.37 0.48 23.36
C ASN A 104 7.59 1.81 23.26
N SER A 105 7.04 2.12 22.09
CA SER A 105 6.33 3.39 21.84
C SER A 105 7.16 4.63 22.20
N THR A 106 8.48 4.56 22.00
CA THR A 106 9.43 5.65 22.31
C THR A 106 10.45 5.85 21.21
N PHE A 107 10.97 7.07 21.11
CA PHE A 107 12.13 7.42 20.28
C PHE A 107 12.78 8.69 20.81
N GLU A 108 14.00 8.97 20.36
CA GLU A 108 14.77 10.16 20.74
C GLU A 108 15.01 11.08 19.53
N ILE A 109 14.86 12.39 19.71
CA ILE A 109 15.27 13.41 18.75
C ILE A 109 16.09 14.48 19.47
N ASP A 110 17.34 14.68 19.01
CA ASP A 110 18.25 15.72 19.56
C ASP A 110 18.49 15.60 21.09
N GLY A 111 18.44 14.38 21.66
CA GLY A 111 18.62 14.11 23.07
C GLY A 111 17.36 14.26 23.93
N GLU A 112 16.21 14.47 23.33
CA GLU A 112 14.90 14.48 23.98
C GLU A 112 14.14 13.19 23.65
N GLU A 113 13.71 12.46 24.69
CA GLU A 113 12.89 11.26 24.54
C GLU A 113 11.41 11.62 24.41
N TYR A 114 10.75 11.01 23.43
CA TYR A 114 9.32 11.15 23.16
C TYR A 114 8.60 9.83 23.40
N HIS A 115 7.41 9.92 24.02
CA HIS A 115 6.50 8.81 24.27
C HIS A 115 5.26 8.99 23.41
N ILE A 116 4.92 7.96 22.66
CA ILE A 116 3.77 7.94 21.74
C ILE A 116 2.76 6.88 22.16
N THR A 117 1.54 6.94 21.63
CA THR A 117 0.46 6.02 22.01
C THR A 117 0.78 4.60 21.57
N ALA A 118 0.81 3.67 22.53
CA ALA A 118 0.91 2.25 22.26
C ALA A 118 -0.44 1.67 21.84
N ASN A 119 -0.44 0.73 20.91
CA ASN A 119 -1.64 0.07 20.40
C ASN A 119 -1.40 -1.40 19.98
N GLU A 120 -0.20 -1.94 20.22
CA GLU A 120 0.15 -3.30 19.83
C GLU A 120 0.90 -4.04 20.96
N ASN A 121 0.80 -5.38 20.99
CA ASN A 121 1.42 -6.26 21.94
C ASN A 121 1.04 -5.95 23.40
N PRO A 122 -0.25 -5.98 23.78
CA PRO A 122 -0.69 -5.75 25.14
C PRO A 122 -0.10 -6.79 26.12
N THR A 123 0.27 -6.33 27.31
CA THR A 123 0.76 -7.16 28.41
C THR A 123 -0.05 -6.87 29.67
N ALA A 124 0.17 -7.65 30.73
CA ALA A 124 -0.48 -7.39 32.00
C ALA A 124 -0.08 -6.03 32.61
N GLU A 125 1.14 -5.57 32.33
CA GLU A 125 1.69 -4.27 32.80
C GLU A 125 1.33 -3.13 31.85
N HIS A 126 1.14 -3.42 30.56
CA HIS A 126 0.81 -2.47 29.51
C HIS A 126 -0.45 -2.93 28.74
N PRO A 127 -1.66 -2.78 29.34
CA PRO A 127 -2.89 -3.33 28.76
C PRO A 127 -3.30 -2.68 27.43
N ASP A 128 -2.89 -1.44 27.17
CA ASP A 128 -3.16 -0.73 25.91
C ASP A 128 -2.14 -1.08 24.81
N GLY A 129 -1.04 -1.73 25.16
CA GLY A 129 0.04 -2.11 24.26
C GLY A 129 1.43 -1.77 24.80
N LEU A 130 2.45 -2.37 24.23
CA LEU A 130 3.86 -2.09 24.50
C LEU A 130 4.48 -1.24 23.38
N ASN A 131 4.08 -1.52 22.15
CA ASN A 131 4.65 -0.92 20.95
C ASN A 131 3.59 -0.09 20.21
N THR A 132 4.05 0.86 19.39
CA THR A 132 3.18 1.61 18.48
C THR A 132 3.23 0.97 17.10
N LEU A 133 2.06 0.72 16.51
CA LEU A 133 1.89 0.27 15.14
C LEU A 133 1.11 1.33 14.35
N HIS A 134 1.60 1.68 13.14
CA HIS A 134 0.93 2.55 12.18
C HIS A 134 0.46 3.90 12.72
N GLY A 135 1.24 4.49 13.65
CA GLY A 135 0.98 5.84 14.17
C GLY A 135 0.03 5.91 15.35
N GLY A 136 -0.34 4.77 15.96
CA GLY A 136 -1.12 4.73 17.20
C GLY A 136 -2.59 4.41 17.00
N VAL A 137 -3.40 4.65 18.05
CA VAL A 137 -4.83 4.28 18.10
C VAL A 137 -5.68 5.09 17.12
N ASP A 138 -5.35 6.37 16.94
CA ASP A 138 -6.01 7.28 16.00
C ASP A 138 -4.99 7.76 14.94
N GLY A 139 -4.29 6.79 14.34
CA GLY A 139 -3.37 6.99 13.23
C GLY A 139 -4.08 7.52 11.97
N TRP A 140 -3.31 7.86 10.96
CA TRP A 140 -3.86 8.48 9.74
C TRP A 140 -4.85 7.57 9.00
N ASP A 141 -4.65 6.28 9.06
CA ASP A 141 -5.54 5.25 8.50
C ASP A 141 -6.94 5.22 9.15
N TRP A 142 -7.08 5.77 10.36
CA TRP A 142 -8.35 5.92 11.09
C TRP A 142 -8.98 7.30 10.94
N ARG A 143 -8.36 8.21 10.21
CA ARG A 143 -8.79 9.61 10.12
C ARG A 143 -9.29 9.97 8.72
N LYS A 144 -10.16 10.96 8.67
CA LYS A 144 -10.66 11.50 7.41
C LYS A 144 -9.70 12.52 6.85
N PHE A 145 -9.28 12.33 5.61
CA PHE A 145 -8.54 13.30 4.80
C PHE A 145 -9.51 14.24 4.08
N ASP A 146 -9.06 15.45 3.78
CA ASP A 146 -9.75 16.37 2.89
C ASP A 146 -9.39 16.07 1.44
N ILE A 147 -10.36 16.22 0.53
CA ILE A 147 -10.11 16.11 -0.92
C ILE A 147 -9.68 17.48 -1.43
N VAL A 148 -8.44 17.58 -1.88
CA VAL A 148 -7.86 18.83 -2.42
C VAL A 148 -8.16 18.98 -3.90
N SER A 149 -8.11 17.87 -4.64
CA SER A 149 -8.32 17.83 -6.09
C SER A 149 -8.87 16.47 -6.50
N HIS A 150 -9.76 16.47 -7.48
CA HIS A 150 -10.26 15.25 -8.12
C HIS A 150 -10.52 15.53 -9.60
N THR A 151 -9.92 14.72 -10.46
CA THR A 151 -10.06 14.74 -11.92
C THR A 151 -10.45 13.34 -12.41
N ASN A 152 -10.62 13.15 -13.70
CA ASN A 152 -10.87 11.82 -14.26
C ASN A 152 -9.71 10.82 -14.02
N GLN A 153 -8.46 11.30 -13.88
CA GLN A 153 -7.27 10.46 -13.81
C GLN A 153 -6.52 10.57 -12.48
N SER A 154 -6.87 11.52 -11.62
CA SER A 154 -6.11 11.79 -10.41
C SER A 154 -7.00 12.26 -9.27
N ILE A 155 -6.64 11.88 -8.04
CA ILE A 155 -7.23 12.40 -6.81
C ILE A 155 -6.12 12.76 -5.83
N THR A 156 -6.24 13.89 -5.16
CA THR A 156 -5.31 14.34 -4.11
C THR A 156 -6.08 14.54 -2.80
N PHE A 157 -5.58 13.90 -1.77
CA PHE A 157 -6.03 14.04 -0.40
C PHE A 157 -5.02 14.85 0.42
N SER A 158 -5.47 15.51 1.49
CA SER A 158 -4.59 16.13 2.48
C SER A 158 -5.05 15.84 3.91
N ILE A 159 -4.09 15.84 4.82
CA ILE A 159 -4.35 15.77 6.26
C ILE A 159 -3.42 16.72 6.98
N VAL A 160 -3.95 17.42 7.99
CA VAL A 160 -3.17 18.14 9.01
C VAL A 160 -3.15 17.29 10.26
N ASP A 161 -1.95 16.95 10.70
CA ASP A 161 -1.71 16.18 11.91
C ASP A 161 -1.08 17.09 12.97
N PRO A 162 -1.82 17.48 14.02
CA PRO A 162 -1.37 18.51 14.96
C PRO A 162 -0.24 18.04 15.85
N ASP A 163 0.51 19.01 16.39
CA ASP A 163 1.54 18.78 17.43
C ASP A 163 0.95 18.03 18.61
N GLY A 164 1.62 16.96 19.04
CA GLY A 164 1.22 16.13 20.19
C GLY A 164 0.16 15.06 19.87
N LYS A 165 -0.35 15.00 18.63
CA LYS A 165 -1.30 13.94 18.25
C LYS A 165 -0.62 12.57 18.35
N GLU A 166 -1.27 11.62 19.03
CA GLU A 166 -0.70 10.30 19.40
C GLU A 166 0.67 10.38 20.11
N GLY A 167 1.04 11.55 20.67
CA GLY A 167 2.33 11.81 21.32
C GLY A 167 3.44 12.26 20.37
N PHE A 168 3.23 12.27 19.06
CA PHE A 168 4.25 12.73 18.12
C PHE A 168 4.49 14.24 18.19
N PRO A 169 5.77 14.69 18.25
CA PRO A 169 6.08 16.12 18.29
C PRO A 169 5.84 16.78 16.93
N GLY A 170 5.44 18.04 16.99
CA GLY A 170 5.32 18.91 15.83
C GLY A 170 4.06 18.63 14.98
N GLU A 171 3.63 19.68 14.28
CA GLU A 171 2.56 19.59 13.29
C GLU A 171 3.13 19.11 11.96
N VAL A 172 2.36 18.25 11.26
CA VAL A 172 2.66 17.76 9.90
C VAL A 172 1.48 18.02 8.97
N ILE A 173 1.77 18.57 7.79
CA ILE A 173 0.81 18.67 6.69
C ILE A 173 1.21 17.63 5.64
N SER A 174 0.29 16.77 5.24
CA SER A 174 0.56 15.76 4.21
C SER A 174 -0.41 15.82 3.05
N TYR A 175 0.12 15.54 1.87
CA TYR A 175 -0.63 15.36 0.62
C TYR A 175 -0.37 13.98 0.05
N VAL A 176 -1.45 13.28 -0.32
CA VAL A 176 -1.42 11.98 -0.96
C VAL A 176 -2.11 12.10 -2.31
N THR A 177 -1.36 11.91 -3.39
CA THR A 177 -1.86 11.99 -4.76
C THR A 177 -1.81 10.62 -5.42
N TYR A 178 -2.95 10.19 -5.93
CA TYR A 178 -3.10 9.00 -6.76
C TYR A 178 -3.40 9.39 -8.20
N THR A 179 -2.75 8.73 -9.15
CA THR A 179 -2.94 8.98 -10.58
C THR A 179 -2.99 7.65 -11.32
N LEU A 180 -3.92 7.51 -12.26
CA LEU A 180 -3.96 6.37 -13.18
C LEU A 180 -3.48 6.80 -14.56
N GLY A 181 -2.64 5.96 -15.17
CA GLY A 181 -2.21 6.03 -16.56
C GLY A 181 -2.65 4.78 -17.33
N ASP A 182 -1.92 4.45 -18.40
CA ASP A 182 -2.08 3.20 -19.14
C ASP A 182 -1.59 2.04 -18.28
N MET A 183 -2.51 1.18 -17.84
CA MET A 183 -2.24 0.03 -16.95
C MET A 183 -1.29 0.39 -15.79
N THR A 184 -1.35 1.63 -15.27
CA THR A 184 -0.51 2.11 -14.18
C THR A 184 -1.30 2.82 -13.09
N TRP A 185 -0.89 2.62 -11.85
CA TRP A 185 -1.32 3.37 -10.68
C TRP A 185 -0.11 3.95 -9.97
N GLU A 186 -0.01 5.28 -10.00
CA GLU A 186 1.01 6.05 -9.31
C GLU A 186 0.47 6.57 -7.98
N ALA A 187 1.27 6.44 -6.92
CA ALA A 187 1.01 7.13 -5.66
C ALA A 187 2.22 8.00 -5.29
N LYS A 188 1.96 9.26 -4.93
CA LYS A 188 2.95 10.19 -4.41
C LYS A 188 2.45 10.74 -3.08
N MET A 189 3.24 10.55 -2.03
CA MET A 189 2.98 11.08 -0.70
C MET A 189 4.05 12.11 -0.36
N VAL A 190 3.62 13.28 0.11
CA VAL A 190 4.51 14.36 0.56
C VAL A 190 4.05 14.78 1.94
N ALA A 191 4.97 14.82 2.92
CA ALA A 191 4.65 15.29 4.25
C ALA A 191 5.68 16.32 4.73
N ILE A 192 5.21 17.41 5.31
CA ILE A 192 5.97 18.58 5.71
C ILE A 192 5.82 18.78 7.20
N ALA A 193 6.93 18.70 7.95
CA ALA A 193 6.99 19.08 9.34
C ALA A 193 7.02 20.61 9.43
N THR A 194 6.02 21.21 10.08
CA THR A 194 5.84 22.67 10.05
C THR A 194 6.35 23.39 11.30
N THR A 195 6.41 22.71 12.47
CA THR A 195 6.70 23.36 13.75
C THR A 195 7.89 22.80 14.52
N LYS A 196 8.07 21.48 14.55
CA LYS A 196 9.15 20.78 15.25
C LYS A 196 9.70 19.65 14.40
N LYS A 197 10.90 19.13 14.74
CA LYS A 197 11.37 17.86 14.20
C LYS A 197 10.45 16.72 14.64
N THR A 198 10.18 15.80 13.73
CA THR A 198 9.26 14.68 13.97
C THR A 198 9.61 13.50 13.07
N PRO A 199 9.36 12.26 13.50
CA PRO A 199 9.50 11.12 12.61
C PRO A 199 8.33 11.08 11.61
N ILE A 200 8.66 10.78 10.34
CA ILE A 200 7.68 10.57 9.28
C ILE A 200 8.12 9.36 8.46
N MET A 201 7.26 8.38 8.36
CA MET A 201 7.37 7.25 7.44
C MET A 201 5.96 6.84 7.02
N LEU A 202 5.66 6.88 5.74
CA LEU A 202 4.36 6.53 5.19
C LEU A 202 4.46 5.26 4.37
N SER A 203 3.32 4.65 4.09
CA SER A 203 3.18 3.52 3.18
C SER A 203 1.78 3.48 2.58
N SER A 204 1.51 2.47 1.73
CA SER A 204 0.17 2.15 1.22
C SER A 204 -0.17 0.72 1.65
N HIS A 205 -1.16 0.57 2.51
CA HIS A 205 -1.53 -0.72 3.08
C HIS A 205 -2.58 -1.44 2.22
N THR A 206 -2.25 -1.63 0.94
CA THR A 206 -3.15 -2.25 -0.04
C THR A 206 -3.08 -3.76 0.05
N TYR A 207 -4.24 -4.40 0.22
CA TYR A 207 -4.40 -5.85 0.29
C TYR A 207 -4.73 -6.41 -1.10
N TRP A 208 -3.81 -7.18 -1.67
CA TRP A 208 -3.86 -7.65 -3.05
C TRP A 208 -4.34 -9.10 -3.17
N ASN A 209 -5.21 -9.34 -4.13
CA ASN A 209 -5.49 -10.67 -4.68
C ASN A 209 -5.72 -10.51 -6.18
N LEU A 210 -4.73 -10.90 -7.01
CA LEU A 210 -4.76 -10.67 -8.45
C LEU A 210 -5.81 -11.49 -9.20
N ASP A 211 -6.43 -12.47 -8.53
CA ASP A 211 -7.54 -13.24 -9.06
C ASP A 211 -8.90 -12.59 -8.75
N GLY A 212 -8.91 -11.44 -8.05
CA GLY A 212 -10.15 -10.79 -7.61
C GLY A 212 -11.01 -11.71 -6.74
N PHE A 213 -10.38 -12.63 -5.99
CA PHE A 213 -11.02 -13.66 -5.17
C PHE A 213 -11.94 -14.60 -5.96
N ALA A 214 -11.72 -14.73 -7.26
CA ALA A 214 -12.57 -15.54 -8.16
C ALA A 214 -11.93 -16.87 -8.57
N ASN A 215 -10.70 -17.14 -8.15
CA ASN A 215 -9.98 -18.36 -8.49
C ASN A 215 -10.72 -19.58 -7.90
N ASP A 216 -11.14 -20.50 -8.76
CA ASP A 216 -11.89 -21.71 -8.42
C ASP A 216 -10.98 -22.87 -7.98
N GLU A 217 -9.67 -22.79 -8.25
CA GLU A 217 -8.68 -23.78 -7.80
C GLU A 217 -8.24 -23.53 -6.35
N THR A 218 -8.18 -22.25 -5.93
CA THR A 218 -7.78 -21.84 -4.57
C THR A 218 -8.38 -20.50 -4.19
N ASN A 219 -8.74 -20.35 -2.92
CA ASN A 219 -9.19 -19.06 -2.35
C ASN A 219 -8.06 -18.31 -1.63
N THR A 220 -6.81 -18.80 -1.72
CA THR A 220 -5.61 -18.19 -1.13
C THR A 220 -4.68 -17.63 -2.21
N ILE A 221 -3.71 -16.83 -1.78
CA ILE A 221 -2.65 -16.31 -2.67
C ILE A 221 -1.47 -17.26 -2.84
N PHE A 222 -1.58 -18.51 -2.40
CA PHE A 222 -0.46 -19.45 -2.43
C PHE A 222 0.09 -19.74 -3.82
N ASN A 223 -0.77 -19.70 -4.83
CA ASN A 223 -0.39 -19.88 -6.24
C ASN A 223 0.08 -18.57 -6.91
N HIS A 224 0.03 -17.44 -6.21
CA HIS A 224 0.64 -16.22 -6.72
C HIS A 224 2.16 -16.32 -6.66
N THR A 225 2.83 -15.96 -7.76
CA THR A 225 4.29 -15.92 -7.84
C THR A 225 4.79 -14.56 -7.40
N PHE A 226 5.75 -14.54 -6.47
CA PHE A 226 6.33 -13.34 -5.89
C PHE A 226 7.84 -13.27 -6.15
N HIS A 227 8.37 -12.07 -6.40
CA HIS A 227 9.79 -11.84 -6.67
C HIS A 227 10.24 -10.47 -6.11
N LEU A 228 11.37 -10.46 -5.41
CA LEU A 228 12.01 -9.28 -4.81
C LEU A 228 13.49 -9.20 -5.26
N PRO A 229 13.80 -8.81 -6.50
CA PRO A 229 15.12 -9.01 -7.13
C PRO A 229 16.28 -8.36 -6.38
N TYR A 230 16.03 -7.33 -5.56
CA TYR A 230 17.06 -6.60 -4.83
C TYR A 230 17.14 -6.96 -3.34
N SER A 231 16.36 -7.91 -2.86
CA SER A 231 16.11 -8.12 -1.44
C SER A 231 16.82 -9.33 -0.87
N GLY A 232 18.14 -9.40 -1.06
CA GLY A 232 19.01 -10.42 -0.43
C GLY A 232 19.14 -10.29 1.09
N GLN A 233 18.57 -9.27 1.70
CA GLN A 233 18.61 -9.01 3.14
C GLN A 233 17.25 -8.54 3.65
N ARG A 234 17.02 -8.69 4.95
CA ARG A 234 15.84 -8.20 5.67
C ARG A 234 16.21 -7.68 7.06
N VAL A 235 15.36 -6.86 7.63
CA VAL A 235 15.44 -6.50 9.05
C VAL A 235 15.13 -7.75 9.87
N ALA A 236 16.02 -8.10 10.81
CA ALA A 236 15.77 -9.15 11.77
C ALA A 236 14.81 -8.65 12.86
N VAL A 237 13.81 -9.48 13.19
CA VAL A 237 12.78 -9.14 14.20
C VAL A 237 12.69 -10.24 15.25
N ASP A 238 12.21 -9.87 16.42
CA ASP A 238 11.89 -10.80 17.50
C ASP A 238 10.49 -11.47 17.32
N ASN A 239 10.07 -12.22 18.31
CA ASN A 239 8.79 -12.96 18.27
C ASN A 239 7.53 -12.08 18.24
N ILE A 240 7.64 -10.79 18.54
CA ILE A 240 6.56 -9.80 18.44
C ILE A 240 6.78 -8.81 17.30
N LEU A 241 7.67 -9.17 16.37
CA LEU A 241 7.98 -8.42 15.13
C LEU A 241 8.66 -7.06 15.36
N ILE A 242 9.35 -6.90 16.49
CA ILE A 242 10.15 -5.72 16.79
C ILE A 242 11.58 -5.94 16.30
N PRO A 243 12.17 -4.96 15.57
CA PRO A 243 13.56 -5.05 15.13
C PRO A 243 14.54 -5.30 16.26
N THR A 244 15.49 -6.21 16.03
CA THR A 244 16.54 -6.56 17.00
C THR A 244 17.79 -5.70 16.87
N GLY A 245 17.90 -4.89 15.80
CA GLY A 245 19.09 -4.14 15.41
C GLY A 245 19.93 -4.86 14.35
N ASP A 246 19.70 -6.13 14.11
CA ASP A 246 20.43 -6.91 13.12
C ASP A 246 19.81 -6.83 11.72
N ILE A 247 20.67 -6.89 10.69
CA ILE A 247 20.27 -7.10 9.30
C ILE A 247 20.62 -8.53 8.92
N GLN A 248 19.62 -9.31 8.54
CA GLN A 248 19.76 -10.74 8.26
C GLN A 248 19.80 -11.01 6.75
N ALA A 249 20.77 -11.84 6.31
CA ALA A 249 20.82 -12.30 4.92
C ALA A 249 19.67 -13.31 4.65
N ASN A 250 19.08 -13.20 3.45
CA ASN A 250 18.13 -14.17 2.94
C ASN A 250 18.91 -15.22 2.14
N ALA A 251 19.25 -16.33 2.78
CA ALA A 251 20.02 -17.38 2.12
C ALA A 251 19.26 -17.93 0.90
N LYS A 252 20.00 -18.21 -0.19
CA LYS A 252 19.41 -18.83 -1.37
C LYS A 252 18.78 -20.18 -1.01
N GLY A 253 17.54 -20.37 -1.40
CA GLY A 253 16.74 -21.57 -1.10
C GLY A 253 16.06 -21.55 0.27
N SER A 254 16.25 -20.51 1.11
CA SER A 254 15.50 -20.37 2.37
C SER A 254 14.04 -19.94 2.12
N VAL A 255 13.21 -20.02 3.15
CA VAL A 255 11.80 -19.57 3.07
C VAL A 255 11.69 -18.10 2.65
N ASN A 256 12.66 -17.25 3.01
CA ASN A 256 12.71 -15.83 2.69
C ASN A 256 13.44 -15.51 1.37
N ASP A 257 13.83 -16.51 0.59
CA ASP A 257 14.44 -16.31 -0.72
C ASP A 257 13.37 -16.04 -1.77
N PHE A 258 13.05 -14.76 -1.96
CA PHE A 258 12.29 -14.25 -3.11
C PHE A 258 13.18 -13.44 -4.06
N TRP A 259 14.50 -13.38 -3.80
CA TRP A 259 15.41 -12.55 -4.58
C TRP A 259 16.17 -13.33 -5.67
N SER A 260 16.47 -14.61 -5.42
CA SER A 260 17.29 -15.39 -6.35
C SER A 260 16.51 -15.87 -7.58
N ALA A 261 15.20 -16.05 -7.45
CA ALA A 261 14.25 -16.37 -8.51
C ALA A 261 12.81 -16.10 -8.04
N PRO A 262 11.88 -15.82 -8.96
CA PRO A 262 10.45 -15.82 -8.65
C PRO A 262 10.01 -17.18 -8.10
N LYS A 263 9.19 -17.21 -7.03
CA LYS A 263 8.59 -18.43 -6.49
C LYS A 263 7.17 -18.19 -5.98
N GLN A 264 6.36 -19.24 -5.92
CA GLN A 264 5.01 -19.12 -5.37
C GLN A 264 5.06 -18.82 -3.87
N ILE A 265 4.16 -17.95 -3.39
CA ILE A 265 4.09 -17.58 -1.97
C ILE A 265 3.87 -18.82 -1.10
N GLY A 266 3.04 -19.77 -1.57
CA GLY A 266 2.73 -21.01 -0.84
C GLY A 266 3.82 -22.08 -0.84
N GLU A 267 4.87 -21.93 -1.65
CA GLU A 267 5.89 -22.97 -1.87
C GLU A 267 6.58 -23.41 -0.57
N SER A 268 6.87 -22.46 0.30
CA SER A 268 7.59 -22.74 1.57
C SER A 268 6.68 -23.04 2.76
N PHE A 269 5.36 -23.12 2.62
CA PHE A 269 4.46 -23.27 3.77
C PHE A 269 4.53 -24.64 4.47
N ASN A 270 5.14 -25.64 3.83
CA ASN A 270 5.44 -26.94 4.44
C ASN A 270 6.86 -27.02 5.03
N ASP A 271 7.67 -25.97 4.88
CA ASP A 271 9.01 -25.91 5.46
C ASP A 271 8.92 -25.53 6.95
N PRO A 272 9.60 -26.24 7.87
CA PRO A 272 9.61 -25.87 9.27
C PRO A 272 10.08 -24.45 9.57
N GLU A 273 10.96 -23.87 8.74
CA GLU A 273 11.49 -22.50 8.93
C GLU A 273 10.42 -21.41 8.76
N ILE A 274 9.27 -21.70 8.12
CA ILE A 274 8.18 -20.72 7.99
C ILE A 274 7.44 -20.49 9.31
N HIS A 275 7.53 -21.44 10.27
CA HIS A 275 6.90 -21.29 11.58
C HIS A 275 7.67 -20.29 12.42
N GLY A 276 6.97 -19.26 12.89
CA GLY A 276 7.57 -18.13 13.62
C GLY A 276 8.16 -17.05 12.72
N ASN A 277 8.20 -17.22 11.39
CA ASN A 277 8.75 -16.23 10.46
C ASN A 277 7.93 -14.91 10.44
N CYS A 278 6.67 -14.96 10.83
CA CYS A 278 5.77 -13.80 11.01
C CYS A 278 5.40 -13.55 12.48
N GLY A 279 6.28 -13.90 13.43
CA GLY A 279 6.06 -13.74 14.87
C GLY A 279 5.67 -15.03 15.58
N PHE A 280 5.45 -14.94 16.90
CA PHE A 280 5.15 -16.10 17.74
C PHE A 280 3.87 -16.82 17.29
N ASN A 281 3.94 -18.13 17.14
CA ASN A 281 2.84 -19.00 16.66
C ASN A 281 2.26 -18.59 15.29
N CYS A 282 2.99 -17.82 14.50
CA CYS A 282 2.58 -17.39 13.16
C CYS A 282 3.30 -18.22 12.08
N THR A 283 2.54 -18.68 11.07
CA THR A 283 3.07 -19.29 9.86
C THR A 283 2.78 -18.37 8.69
N GLY A 284 3.82 -17.99 7.92
CA GLY A 284 3.69 -17.09 6.79
C GLY A 284 4.72 -15.97 6.80
N TYR A 285 4.38 -14.85 6.18
CA TYR A 285 5.26 -13.70 6.02
C TYR A 285 4.65 -12.47 6.69
N ASP A 286 5.50 -11.71 7.38
CA ASP A 286 5.29 -10.35 7.85
C ASP A 286 6.67 -9.73 8.10
N ASN A 287 7.42 -9.53 7.02
CA ASN A 287 8.82 -9.21 7.08
C ASN A 287 9.13 -7.94 6.27
N CYS A 288 10.18 -7.23 6.70
CA CYS A 288 10.72 -6.05 6.03
C CYS A 288 12.00 -6.43 5.28
N TRP A 289 11.91 -6.55 3.95
CA TRP A 289 13.05 -6.79 3.06
C TRP A 289 13.71 -5.47 2.66
N LEU A 290 15.05 -5.46 2.61
CA LEU A 290 15.82 -4.30 2.19
C LEU A 290 15.96 -4.26 0.68
N VAL A 291 15.77 -3.10 0.08
CA VAL A 291 15.90 -2.88 -1.36
C VAL A 291 17.31 -2.39 -1.68
N ASN A 292 18.22 -3.32 -1.98
CA ASN A 292 19.63 -3.04 -2.30
C ASN A 292 19.82 -2.85 -3.80
N ARG A 293 19.14 -1.87 -4.42
CA ARG A 293 19.28 -1.61 -5.85
C ARG A 293 20.62 -0.94 -6.16
N PRO A 294 21.22 -1.21 -7.35
CA PRO A 294 22.51 -0.63 -7.75
C PRO A 294 22.49 0.90 -7.89
N ASP A 295 21.39 1.46 -8.40
CA ASP A 295 21.18 2.90 -8.54
C ASP A 295 19.87 3.31 -7.89
N PRO A 296 19.89 3.97 -6.72
CA PRO A 296 18.67 4.43 -6.04
C PRO A 296 18.00 5.59 -6.77
N HIS A 297 18.68 6.30 -7.67
CA HIS A 297 18.13 7.46 -8.38
C HIS A 297 17.28 7.08 -9.59
N ASP A 298 17.53 5.91 -10.19
CA ASP A 298 16.78 5.41 -11.35
C ASP A 298 15.72 4.35 -10.96
N TRP A 299 14.95 4.66 -9.93
CA TRP A 299 13.94 3.75 -9.41
C TRP A 299 12.78 3.44 -10.37
N ARG A 300 12.65 4.22 -11.46
CA ARG A 300 11.61 4.04 -12.49
C ARG A 300 12.09 3.27 -13.72
N ALA A 301 13.37 2.89 -13.78
CA ALA A 301 13.94 2.19 -14.93
C ALA A 301 13.17 0.91 -15.27
N ASP A 302 13.00 0.64 -16.55
CA ASP A 302 12.33 -0.58 -17.00
C ASP A 302 13.09 -1.82 -16.51
N GLY A 303 12.32 -2.77 -15.93
CA GLY A 303 12.90 -3.96 -15.29
C GLY A 303 13.46 -3.73 -13.88
N GLY A 304 13.47 -2.48 -13.38
CA GLY A 304 13.96 -2.10 -12.04
C GLY A 304 12.91 -2.20 -10.93
N TYR A 305 11.89 -3.05 -11.08
CA TYR A 305 10.88 -3.23 -10.04
C TYR A 305 11.50 -3.76 -8.73
N VAL A 306 10.99 -3.26 -7.61
CA VAL A 306 11.42 -3.71 -6.26
C VAL A 306 10.67 -4.96 -5.82
N ALA A 307 9.45 -5.14 -6.33
CA ALA A 307 8.62 -6.30 -6.10
C ALA A 307 7.80 -6.62 -7.35
N SER A 308 7.55 -7.90 -7.60
CA SER A 308 6.62 -8.37 -8.61
C SER A 308 5.71 -9.43 -8.01
N LEU A 309 4.40 -9.32 -8.26
CA LEU A 309 3.39 -10.31 -7.91
C LEU A 309 2.63 -10.68 -9.17
N SER A 310 2.44 -11.97 -9.45
CA SER A 310 1.67 -12.43 -10.61
C SER A 310 0.81 -13.63 -10.31
N SER A 311 -0.29 -13.79 -11.05
CA SER A 311 -1.13 -14.97 -11.00
C SER A 311 -1.29 -15.56 -12.38
N ALA A 312 -0.91 -16.83 -12.54
CA ALA A 312 -1.12 -17.57 -13.79
C ALA A 312 -2.62 -17.84 -14.08
N TRP A 313 -3.46 -17.85 -13.04
CA TRP A 313 -4.90 -18.07 -13.21
C TRP A 313 -5.58 -16.88 -13.90
N SER A 314 -5.38 -15.67 -13.40
CA SER A 314 -5.94 -14.44 -13.99
C SER A 314 -5.10 -13.90 -15.14
N GLY A 315 -3.81 -14.26 -15.23
CA GLY A 315 -2.82 -13.65 -16.11
C GLY A 315 -2.38 -12.27 -15.66
N ILE A 316 -2.90 -11.73 -14.56
CA ILE A 316 -2.55 -10.39 -14.07
C ILE A 316 -1.19 -10.44 -13.38
N ARG A 317 -0.33 -9.51 -13.76
CA ARG A 317 0.97 -9.23 -13.15
C ARG A 317 1.02 -7.79 -12.66
N LEU A 318 1.55 -7.58 -11.46
CA LEU A 318 1.84 -6.32 -10.83
C LEU A 318 3.35 -6.20 -10.61
N ASP A 319 3.99 -5.20 -11.19
CA ASP A 319 5.35 -4.79 -10.90
C ASP A 319 5.35 -3.48 -10.11
N VAL A 320 5.99 -3.48 -8.94
CA VAL A 320 6.08 -2.33 -8.03
C VAL A 320 7.43 -1.66 -8.16
N TYR A 321 7.44 -0.38 -8.46
CA TYR A 321 8.61 0.49 -8.51
C TYR A 321 8.50 1.54 -7.42
N SER A 322 9.57 1.81 -6.67
CA SER A 322 9.53 2.81 -5.61
C SER A 322 10.88 3.44 -5.36
N ASP A 323 10.89 4.68 -4.87
CA ASP A 323 12.08 5.39 -4.39
C ASP A 323 12.48 4.97 -2.95
N GLN A 324 11.70 4.11 -2.30
CA GLN A 324 11.95 3.65 -0.94
C GLN A 324 13.00 2.53 -0.87
N ASP A 325 13.65 2.39 0.29
CA ASP A 325 14.79 1.48 0.50
C ASP A 325 14.40 0.17 1.21
N ALA A 326 13.13 -0.01 1.55
CA ALA A 326 12.63 -1.27 2.11
C ALA A 326 11.23 -1.60 1.60
N PHE A 327 10.83 -2.83 1.84
CA PHE A 327 9.60 -3.41 1.36
C PHE A 327 9.05 -4.39 2.39
N GLN A 328 7.86 -4.11 2.94
CA GLN A 328 7.14 -5.04 3.81
C GLN A 328 6.21 -5.91 2.98
N MET A 329 6.22 -7.20 3.23
CA MET A 329 5.24 -8.14 2.69
C MET A 329 4.57 -8.88 3.84
N TYR A 330 3.23 -8.79 3.85
CA TYR A 330 2.37 -9.49 4.80
C TYR A 330 1.44 -10.44 4.04
N SER A 331 1.45 -11.72 4.37
CA SER A 331 0.66 -12.75 3.68
C SER A 331 -0.75 -12.95 4.27
N CYS A 332 -1.33 -11.92 4.85
CA CYS A 332 -2.68 -11.94 5.44
C CYS A 332 -2.90 -13.08 6.45
N ASN A 333 -1.89 -13.32 7.28
CA ASN A 333 -1.88 -14.39 8.29
C ASN A 333 -2.99 -14.21 9.36
N GLY A 334 -3.39 -12.97 9.63
CA GLY A 334 -4.41 -12.59 10.60
C GLY A 334 -5.84 -12.66 10.06
N GLN A 335 -6.04 -12.86 8.76
CA GLN A 335 -7.39 -13.04 8.22
C GLN A 335 -7.98 -14.36 8.72
N ASN A 336 -9.23 -14.33 9.16
CA ASN A 336 -9.88 -15.44 9.83
C ASN A 336 -11.20 -15.89 9.15
N GLY A 337 -11.50 -15.38 7.97
CA GLY A 337 -12.75 -15.67 7.26
C GLY A 337 -13.94 -14.84 7.71
N SER A 338 -13.73 -13.74 8.44
CA SER A 338 -14.81 -12.84 8.88
C SER A 338 -15.03 -11.64 7.95
N PHE A 339 -14.07 -11.32 7.07
CA PHE A 339 -14.16 -10.18 6.17
C PHE A 339 -14.95 -10.53 4.89
N PRO A 340 -16.03 -9.81 4.56
CA PRO A 340 -16.86 -10.09 3.40
C PRO A 340 -16.19 -9.62 2.08
N LEU A 341 -16.34 -10.41 1.02
CA LEU A 341 -16.00 -9.97 -0.34
C LEU A 341 -16.94 -8.86 -0.81
N LYS A 342 -16.41 -7.89 -1.53
CA LYS A 342 -17.20 -6.87 -2.24
C LYS A 342 -18.08 -7.51 -3.32
N ALA A 343 -19.17 -6.84 -3.70
CA ALA A 343 -20.04 -7.27 -4.79
C ALA A 343 -19.27 -7.38 -6.14
N SER A 344 -18.21 -6.60 -6.31
CA SER A 344 -17.30 -6.63 -7.48
C SER A 344 -16.30 -7.79 -7.48
N GLN A 345 -16.20 -8.57 -6.39
CA GLN A 345 -15.23 -9.65 -6.21
C GLN A 345 -15.87 -11.04 -6.31
N GLY A 346 -15.07 -12.08 -6.58
CA GLY A 346 -15.54 -13.46 -6.73
C GLY A 346 -16.43 -13.67 -7.95
N VAL A 347 -16.41 -12.75 -8.93
CA VAL A 347 -17.23 -12.84 -10.14
C VAL A 347 -16.77 -14.01 -11.01
N GLY A 348 -17.68 -14.95 -11.29
CA GLY A 348 -17.41 -16.16 -12.08
C GLY A 348 -17.09 -17.41 -11.26
N ARG A 349 -16.93 -17.31 -9.94
CA ARG A 349 -16.72 -18.46 -9.05
C ARG A 349 -17.97 -19.36 -8.95
N ASP A 350 -19.14 -18.74 -9.10
CA ASP A 350 -20.45 -19.42 -9.03
C ASP A 350 -21.01 -19.75 -10.43
N ALA A 351 -20.18 -19.90 -11.46
CA ALA A 351 -20.63 -20.20 -12.83
C ALA A 351 -21.35 -21.56 -12.97
N SER A 352 -21.38 -22.40 -11.92
CA SER A 352 -22.27 -23.57 -11.84
C SER A 352 -23.75 -23.17 -11.62
N ASP A 353 -24.03 -21.92 -11.20
CA ASP A 353 -25.36 -21.37 -10.97
C ASP A 353 -25.79 -20.35 -12.04
N ALA A 354 -25.33 -20.49 -13.30
CA ALA A 354 -25.73 -19.65 -14.44
C ALA A 354 -27.24 -19.78 -14.83
N GLY A 355 -28.10 -19.94 -13.87
CA GLY A 355 -29.54 -20.11 -14.01
C GLY A 355 -30.39 -19.29 -13.05
N GLY A 356 -29.91 -18.15 -12.57
CA GLY A 356 -30.77 -17.34 -11.71
C GLY A 356 -30.13 -16.05 -11.25
N ALA A 357 -30.71 -14.94 -11.68
CA ALA A 357 -30.38 -13.57 -11.29
C ALA A 357 -29.99 -13.45 -9.80
N ALA A 358 -28.72 -13.61 -9.47
CA ALA A 358 -28.23 -13.39 -8.13
C ALA A 358 -28.00 -11.90 -7.86
N ARG A 359 -29.07 -11.11 -7.90
CA ARG A 359 -29.21 -9.92 -7.05
C ARG A 359 -29.62 -10.42 -5.66
N ARG A 360 -28.70 -11.01 -4.90
CA ARG A 360 -28.93 -11.19 -3.48
C ARG A 360 -28.51 -9.93 -2.77
N ASN A 361 -29.52 -9.31 -2.14
CA ASN A 361 -29.39 -8.18 -1.25
C ASN A 361 -28.27 -8.42 -0.24
N VAL A 362 -27.17 -7.68 -0.36
CA VAL A 362 -26.23 -7.43 0.72
C VAL A 362 -26.90 -6.47 1.65
N GLY A 363 -27.69 -6.98 2.57
CA GLY A 363 -28.48 -6.20 3.51
C GLY A 363 -28.92 -7.06 4.67
N ASP A 364 -28.04 -7.26 5.61
CA ASP A 364 -28.30 -7.35 7.06
C ASP A 364 -27.09 -8.01 7.76
N PRO A 365 -26.36 -7.35 8.66
CA PRO A 365 -25.18 -7.92 9.29
C PRO A 365 -25.46 -9.06 10.29
N GLY A 366 -26.63 -9.67 10.25
CA GLY A 366 -27.05 -10.71 11.19
C GLY A 366 -27.51 -12.05 10.60
N LYS A 367 -27.52 -12.25 9.26
CA LYS A 367 -28.05 -13.49 8.68
C LYS A 367 -27.02 -14.19 7.80
N ASN A 368 -26.63 -15.41 8.23
CA ASN A 368 -25.90 -16.46 7.51
C ASN A 368 -25.03 -15.93 6.36
N GLN A 369 -23.82 -15.46 6.72
CA GLN A 369 -22.81 -15.10 5.74
C GLN A 369 -22.37 -16.39 5.03
N ASP A 370 -22.48 -16.41 3.72
CA ASP A 370 -22.00 -17.50 2.88
C ASP A 370 -20.45 -17.56 3.01
N PRO A 371 -19.86 -18.64 3.58
CA PRO A 371 -18.43 -18.74 3.76
C PRO A 371 -17.63 -18.63 2.45
N SER A 372 -18.25 -18.92 1.30
CA SER A 372 -17.63 -18.78 -0.02
C SER A 372 -17.41 -17.31 -0.42
N ARG A 373 -18.10 -16.38 0.25
CA ARG A 373 -18.04 -14.94 0.05
C ARG A 373 -17.21 -14.20 1.11
N MET A 374 -16.31 -14.90 1.80
CA MET A 374 -15.42 -14.34 2.83
C MET A 374 -13.96 -14.44 2.39
N VAL A 375 -13.14 -13.46 2.82
CA VAL A 375 -11.69 -13.52 2.64
C VAL A 375 -11.09 -14.50 3.62
N PRO A 376 -10.51 -15.63 3.16
CA PRO A 376 -9.92 -16.61 4.04
C PRO A 376 -8.57 -16.13 4.57
N LYS A 377 -8.04 -16.85 5.56
CA LYS A 377 -6.63 -16.77 5.93
C LYS A 377 -5.76 -16.99 4.68
N TYR A 378 -4.74 -16.14 4.49
CA TYR A 378 -3.90 -16.13 3.28
C TYR A 378 -4.65 -15.81 1.98
N GLY A 379 -5.82 -15.18 2.05
CA GLY A 379 -6.59 -14.77 0.87
C GLY A 379 -6.03 -13.54 0.17
N CYS A 380 -5.04 -12.86 0.76
CA CYS A 380 -4.44 -11.63 0.22
C CYS A 380 -2.96 -11.51 0.57
N ALA A 381 -2.26 -10.59 -0.10
CA ALA A 381 -0.93 -10.13 0.27
C ALA A 381 -0.97 -8.60 0.44
N VAL A 382 -0.29 -8.07 1.47
CA VAL A 382 -0.03 -6.64 1.59
C VAL A 382 1.40 -6.38 1.13
N LEU A 383 1.57 -5.35 0.31
CA LEU A 383 2.84 -4.96 -0.28
C LEU A 383 3.09 -3.49 0.06
N GLU A 384 3.98 -3.24 1.03
CA GLU A 384 4.21 -1.90 1.58
C GLU A 384 5.61 -1.42 1.23
N VAL A 385 5.71 -0.42 0.35
CA VAL A 385 6.97 0.29 0.13
C VAL A 385 7.16 1.30 1.27
N GLN A 386 8.33 1.27 1.92
CA GLN A 386 8.64 2.13 3.06
C GLN A 386 10.16 2.18 3.29
N ASP A 387 10.60 2.86 4.33
CA ASP A 387 11.98 2.76 4.83
C ASP A 387 12.09 1.62 5.87
N TYR A 388 13.26 1.44 6.47
CA TYR A 388 13.53 0.42 7.48
C TYR A 388 12.63 0.65 8.69
N ILE A 389 11.89 -0.40 9.07
CA ILE A 389 10.99 -0.35 10.24
C ILE A 389 11.79 -0.05 11.50
N ASP A 390 11.24 0.78 12.40
CA ASP A 390 11.87 1.23 13.64
C ASP A 390 13.27 1.86 13.46
N GLY A 391 13.60 2.32 12.24
CA GLY A 391 14.93 2.89 11.94
C GLY A 391 15.25 4.14 12.73
N ILE A 392 14.25 4.81 13.32
CA ILE A 392 14.44 5.93 14.26
C ILE A 392 15.12 5.50 15.55
N ASN A 393 14.99 4.23 15.97
CA ASN A 393 15.60 3.64 17.15
C ASN A 393 16.89 2.89 16.84
N HIS A 394 17.31 2.87 15.55
CA HIS A 394 18.50 2.18 15.07
C HIS A 394 19.43 3.13 14.31
N PRO A 395 20.09 4.09 15.02
CA PRO A 395 20.98 5.08 14.40
C PRO A 395 22.15 4.44 13.65
N GLU A 396 22.57 3.23 14.04
CA GLU A 396 23.61 2.42 13.38
C GLU A 396 23.28 2.05 11.92
N TRP A 397 21.99 2.09 11.53
CA TRP A 397 21.59 1.86 10.15
C TRP A 397 21.70 3.11 9.26
N GLY A 398 22.00 4.28 9.86
CA GLY A 398 22.15 5.54 9.11
C GLY A 398 20.83 6.05 8.51
N ARG A 399 19.67 5.71 9.10
CA ARG A 399 18.35 6.06 8.55
C ARG A 399 17.73 7.34 9.12
N LEU A 400 18.29 7.92 10.17
CA LEU A 400 17.70 9.10 10.85
C LEU A 400 17.42 10.25 9.89
N GLY A 401 18.32 10.54 8.95
CA GLY A 401 18.13 11.60 7.95
C GLY A 401 17.03 11.34 6.91
N LYS A 402 16.51 10.10 6.84
CA LYS A 402 15.39 9.71 5.98
C LYS A 402 14.07 9.50 6.73
N GLN A 403 14.12 9.57 8.07
CA GLN A 403 12.95 9.29 8.91
C GLN A 403 12.60 10.44 9.85
N ILE A 404 13.53 11.36 10.15
CA ILE A 404 13.29 12.55 10.98
C ILE A 404 13.34 13.79 10.11
N PHE A 405 12.25 14.55 10.11
CA PHE A 405 12.05 15.76 9.32
C PHE A 405 11.76 16.95 10.22
N GLY A 406 12.18 18.14 9.79
CA GLY A 406 12.01 19.36 10.58
C GLY A 406 11.61 20.56 9.76
N PRO A 407 11.15 21.65 10.41
CA PRO A 407 10.78 22.90 9.75
C PRO A 407 11.93 23.48 8.92
N GLY A 408 11.65 23.87 7.68
CA GLY A 408 12.64 24.48 6.78
C GLY A 408 13.62 23.49 6.15
N GLY A 409 13.52 22.18 6.46
CA GLY A 409 14.23 21.10 5.78
C GLY A 409 13.47 20.59 4.57
N ASP A 410 14.03 19.56 3.90
CA ASP A 410 13.35 18.87 2.82
C ASP A 410 12.10 18.15 3.34
N PRO A 411 11.02 18.09 2.56
CA PRO A 411 9.85 17.31 2.92
C PRO A 411 10.14 15.80 2.84
N TYR A 412 9.40 15.02 3.61
CA TYR A 412 9.28 13.59 3.34
C TYR A 412 8.61 13.37 1.98
N VAL A 413 9.17 12.48 1.18
CA VAL A 413 8.59 12.06 -0.11
C VAL A 413 8.64 10.55 -0.23
N LEU A 414 7.51 9.96 -0.62
CA LEU A 414 7.40 8.59 -1.07
C LEU A 414 6.76 8.59 -2.45
N GLN A 415 7.35 7.86 -3.38
CA GLN A 415 6.79 7.63 -4.70
C GLN A 415 6.77 6.14 -5.00
N VAL A 416 5.63 5.68 -5.50
CA VAL A 416 5.46 4.30 -5.96
C VAL A 416 4.68 4.27 -7.26
N SER A 417 5.14 3.42 -8.18
CA SER A 417 4.47 3.11 -9.45
C SER A 417 4.11 1.64 -9.47
N HIS A 418 2.83 1.34 -9.53
CA HIS A 418 2.30 0.01 -9.74
C HIS A 418 2.00 -0.14 -11.22
N ARG A 419 2.77 -0.98 -11.92
CA ARG A 419 2.59 -1.24 -13.35
C ARG A 419 1.98 -2.62 -13.53
N PHE A 420 0.89 -2.66 -14.30
CA PHE A 420 0.17 -3.90 -14.53
C PHE A 420 0.36 -4.39 -15.95
N SER A 421 0.38 -5.69 -16.11
CA SER A 421 0.29 -6.36 -17.40
C SER A 421 -0.62 -7.58 -17.28
N VAL A 422 -1.08 -8.10 -18.43
CA VAL A 422 -1.91 -9.31 -18.51
C VAL A 422 -1.28 -10.22 -19.53
N GLU A 423 -0.87 -11.43 -19.11
CA GLU A 423 -0.16 -12.46 -19.87
C GLU A 423 -1.06 -13.65 -20.24
#